data_7832f25658ad231f49c973cfd937a189
#
_entry.id   7832f25658ad231f49c973cfd937a189
#
_cell.length_a   1.000
_cell.length_b   1.000
_cell.length_c   1.000
_cell.angle_alpha   90.00
_cell.angle_beta   90.00
_cell.angle_gamma   90.00
#
_symmetry.space_group_name_H-M   'P 1'
#
loop_
_entity.id
_entity.type
_entity.pdbx_description
1 polymer ?
#
loop_
_entity_poly.entity_id
_entity_poly.type
_entity_poly.pdbx_seq_one_letter_code
_entity_poly.pdbx_strand_id
1 'polypeptide(L)'
;MMIRTQKVRLYPNRTMKKVLDDLCDYRRYCWNQGLALWNDMYDASLILEDKELLPNERKVRDELVADKADWQYQLSARCLQLAVSDLGKAWKNFFNKAQPDWGKPQFKSKKAPRQGFKTDRAKIVNGKLRLDKPRGIKKWYDIRLKGAAFLNGELKVVSIYRENGKYWASLPFEVEIKAKAENGN
;
A
#
# COMPACT_ATOMS: atom_id res chain seq x y z
N MET A 1 3.47 11.61 -20.01
CA MET A 1 3.57 10.24 -19.46
C MET A 1 2.20 9.74 -19.06
N MET A 2 1.96 8.46 -19.19
CA MET A 2 0.67 7.85 -18.90
C MET A 2 0.88 6.65 -17.99
N ILE A 3 -0.02 6.45 -17.02
CA ILE A 3 -0.05 5.25 -16.19
C ILE A 3 -1.00 4.24 -16.81
N ARG A 4 -0.51 3.03 -17.06
CA ARG A 4 -1.32 1.87 -17.44
C ARG A 4 -1.25 0.83 -16.33
N THR A 5 -2.39 0.35 -15.91
CA THR A 5 -2.47 -0.62 -14.82
C THR A 5 -2.89 -1.98 -15.36
N GLN A 6 -2.11 -3.00 -15.04
CA GLN A 6 -2.39 -4.39 -15.34
C GLN A 6 -2.80 -5.12 -14.07
N LYS A 7 -3.96 -5.74 -14.07
CA LYS A 7 -4.40 -6.65 -13.00
C LYS A 7 -4.00 -8.07 -13.36
N VAL A 8 -3.22 -8.73 -12.52
CA VAL A 8 -2.77 -10.10 -12.74
C VAL A 8 -3.07 -10.97 -11.54
N ARG A 9 -3.33 -12.26 -11.83
CA ARG A 9 -3.42 -13.26 -10.78
C ARG A 9 -2.02 -13.72 -10.38
N LEU A 10 -1.83 -13.91 -9.07
CA LEU A 10 -0.60 -14.42 -8.49
C LEU A 10 -0.75 -15.88 -8.11
N TYR A 11 0.35 -16.63 -8.26
CA TYR A 11 0.46 -18.04 -7.85
C TYR A 11 1.59 -18.19 -6.83
N PRO A 12 1.40 -17.70 -5.59
CA PRO A 12 2.40 -17.85 -4.54
C PRO A 12 2.52 -19.32 -4.12
N ASN A 13 3.74 -19.76 -3.84
CA ASN A 13 3.95 -21.03 -3.15
C ASN A 13 3.53 -20.93 -1.68
N ARG A 14 3.62 -22.02 -0.93
CA ARG A 14 3.19 -22.06 0.48
C ARG A 14 3.88 -21.00 1.35
N THR A 15 5.19 -20.85 1.18
CA THR A 15 5.98 -19.86 1.93
C THR A 15 5.54 -18.45 1.60
N MET A 16 5.35 -18.16 0.32
CA MET A 16 4.92 -16.83 -0.13
C MET A 16 3.47 -16.52 0.23
N LYS A 17 2.58 -17.51 0.27
CA LYS A 17 1.21 -17.30 0.80
C LYS A 17 1.24 -16.77 2.22
N LYS A 18 2.08 -17.35 3.08
CA LYS A 18 2.24 -16.88 4.45
C LYS A 18 2.76 -15.44 4.49
N VAL A 19 3.77 -15.12 3.69
CA VAL A 19 4.32 -13.76 3.60
C VAL A 19 3.25 -12.77 3.17
N LEU A 20 2.48 -13.09 2.14
CA LEU A 20 1.40 -12.21 1.65
C LEU A 20 0.30 -12.02 2.67
N ASP A 21 -0.12 -13.09 3.36
CA ASP A 21 -1.12 -13.02 4.41
C ASP A 21 -0.64 -12.17 5.59
N ASP A 22 0.60 -12.33 6.02
CA ASP A 22 1.19 -11.53 7.09
C ASP A 22 1.27 -10.05 6.70
N LEU A 23 1.61 -9.73 5.46
CA LEU A 23 1.65 -8.34 4.98
C LEU A 23 0.26 -7.72 4.86
N CYS A 24 -0.74 -8.48 4.44
CA CYS A 24 -2.13 -8.02 4.46
C CYS A 24 -2.60 -7.70 5.88
N ASP A 25 -2.32 -8.59 6.83
CA ASP A 25 -2.64 -8.38 8.24
C ASP A 25 -1.89 -7.18 8.82
N TYR A 26 -0.62 -7.01 8.45
CA TYR A 26 0.21 -5.89 8.90
C TYR A 26 -0.31 -4.56 8.36
N ARG A 27 -0.72 -4.51 7.10
CA ARG A 27 -1.32 -3.29 6.54
C ARG A 27 -2.58 -2.87 7.30
N ARG A 28 -3.46 -3.81 7.61
CA ARG A 28 -4.65 -3.56 8.41
C ARG A 28 -4.27 -3.07 9.82
N TYR A 29 -3.31 -3.70 10.46
CA TYR A 29 -2.77 -3.29 11.75
C TYR A 29 -2.26 -1.84 11.71
N CYS A 30 -1.42 -1.52 10.75
CA CYS A 30 -0.85 -0.17 10.59
C CYS A 30 -1.92 0.90 10.34
N TRP A 31 -2.89 0.60 9.50
CA TRP A 31 -4.03 1.49 9.27
C TRP A 31 -4.82 1.73 10.55
N ASN A 32 -5.17 0.69 11.25
CA ASN A 32 -5.98 0.79 12.47
C ASN A 32 -5.23 1.50 13.60
N GLN A 33 -3.96 1.19 13.81
CA GLN A 33 -3.13 1.90 14.78
C GLN A 33 -2.94 3.36 14.39
N GLY A 34 -2.72 3.62 13.13
CA GLY A 34 -2.59 4.99 12.61
C GLY A 34 -3.87 5.80 12.78
N LEU A 35 -5.02 5.20 12.52
CA LEU A 35 -6.32 5.85 12.69
C LEU A 35 -6.61 6.15 14.16
N ALA A 36 -6.35 5.21 15.06
CA ALA A 36 -6.50 5.43 16.50
C ALA A 36 -5.62 6.59 16.98
N LEU A 37 -4.36 6.59 16.58
CA LEU A 37 -3.42 7.65 16.93
C LEU A 37 -3.82 9.01 16.34
N TRP A 38 -4.30 9.01 15.11
CA TRP A 38 -4.82 10.22 14.46
C TRP A 38 -5.97 10.85 15.26
N ASN A 39 -6.93 10.02 15.67
CA ASN A 39 -8.04 10.45 16.48
C ASN A 39 -7.59 10.98 17.85
N ASP A 40 -6.64 10.31 18.49
CA ASP A 40 -6.09 10.74 19.79
C ASP A 40 -5.37 12.09 19.69
N MET A 41 -4.58 12.31 18.65
CA MET A 41 -3.92 13.59 18.40
C MET A 41 -4.93 14.72 18.16
N TYR A 42 -5.98 14.43 17.40
CA TYR A 42 -7.05 15.39 17.14
C TYR A 42 -7.78 15.77 18.42
N ASP A 43 -8.17 14.79 19.22
CA ASP A 43 -8.84 15.02 20.50
C ASP A 43 -7.94 15.82 21.48
N ALA A 44 -6.65 15.49 21.55
CA ALA A 44 -5.68 16.22 22.35
C ALA A 44 -5.57 17.70 21.92
N SER A 45 -5.58 17.96 20.62
CA SER A 45 -5.54 19.33 20.08
C SER A 45 -6.73 20.16 20.51
N LEU A 46 -7.91 19.55 20.61
CA LEU A 46 -9.14 20.21 21.05
C LEU A 46 -9.13 20.44 22.58
N ILE A 47 -8.77 19.42 23.36
CA ILE A 47 -8.77 19.46 24.82
C ILE A 47 -7.76 20.50 25.34
N LEU A 48 -6.56 20.52 24.73
CA LEU A 48 -5.48 21.42 25.13
C LEU A 48 -5.48 22.76 24.38
N GLU A 49 -6.43 22.96 23.48
CA GLU A 49 -6.54 24.16 22.64
C GLU A 49 -5.23 24.50 21.90
N ASP A 50 -4.51 23.47 21.47
CA ASP A 50 -3.21 23.59 20.82
C ASP A 50 -3.25 23.01 19.40
N LYS A 51 -3.19 23.90 18.42
CA LYS A 51 -3.21 23.52 16.98
C LYS A 51 -1.95 22.80 16.53
N GLU A 52 -0.84 22.91 17.24
CA GLU A 52 0.38 22.18 16.93
C GLU A 52 0.24 20.68 17.19
N LEU A 53 -0.74 20.28 18.01
CA LEU A 53 -1.06 18.88 18.27
C LEU A 53 -1.93 18.23 17.17
N LEU A 54 -2.44 19.00 16.22
CA LEU A 54 -3.22 18.45 15.10
C LEU A 54 -2.45 17.37 14.38
N PRO A 55 -3.13 16.24 14.05
CA PRO A 55 -2.48 15.13 13.36
C PRO A 55 -2.14 15.47 11.91
N ASN A 56 -1.10 14.85 11.41
CA ASN A 56 -0.79 14.75 9.99
C ASN A 56 -0.08 13.41 9.71
N GLU A 57 0.08 13.08 8.44
CA GLU A 57 0.72 11.83 8.00
C GLU A 57 2.10 11.62 8.62
N ARG A 58 2.94 12.66 8.62
CA ARG A 58 4.30 12.57 9.15
C ARG A 58 4.32 12.29 10.63
N LYS A 59 3.54 13.02 11.43
CA LYS A 59 3.49 12.82 12.88
C LYS A 59 3.03 11.41 13.25
N VAL A 60 1.96 10.94 12.62
CA VAL A 60 1.42 9.61 12.86
C VAL A 60 2.43 8.53 12.46
N ARG A 61 3.06 8.67 11.29
CA ARG A 61 4.10 7.74 10.85
C ARG A 61 5.28 7.68 11.81
N ASP A 62 5.78 8.84 12.23
CA ASP A 62 6.96 8.92 13.10
C ASP A 62 6.68 8.27 14.46
N GLU A 63 5.49 8.47 15.04
CA GLU A 63 5.08 7.80 16.28
C GLU A 63 4.95 6.28 16.10
N LEU A 64 4.33 5.81 15.02
CA LEU A 64 4.21 4.37 14.76
C LEU A 64 5.57 3.71 14.55
N VAL A 65 6.51 4.40 13.91
CA VAL A 65 7.88 3.90 13.74
C VAL A 65 8.63 3.87 15.06
N ALA A 66 8.47 4.88 15.91
CA ALA A 66 9.10 4.93 17.24
C ALA A 66 8.62 3.81 18.16
N ASP A 67 7.35 3.42 18.04
CA ASP A 67 6.71 2.41 18.88
C ASP A 67 6.78 0.98 18.30
N LYS A 68 7.56 0.77 17.24
CA LYS A 68 7.67 -0.56 16.62
C LYS A 68 8.15 -1.62 17.62
N ALA A 69 7.39 -2.70 17.72
CA ALA A 69 7.81 -3.93 18.39
C ALA A 69 8.71 -4.79 17.49
N ASP A 70 9.47 -5.70 18.06
CA ASP A 70 10.45 -6.52 17.33
C ASP A 70 9.85 -7.31 16.17
N TRP A 71 8.62 -7.83 16.32
CA TRP A 71 7.94 -8.58 15.26
C TRP A 71 7.69 -7.75 13.99
N GLN A 72 7.56 -6.45 14.12
CA GLN A 72 7.30 -5.56 12.98
C GLN A 72 8.53 -5.41 12.07
N TYR A 73 9.73 -5.57 12.62
CA TYR A 73 10.98 -5.51 11.83
C TYR A 73 11.16 -6.72 10.90
N GLN A 74 10.36 -7.77 11.09
CA GLN A 74 10.31 -8.92 10.18
C GLN A 74 9.40 -8.70 8.98
N LEU A 75 8.77 -7.54 8.88
CA LEU A 75 7.85 -7.16 7.82
C LEU A 75 8.37 -5.93 7.07
N SER A 76 7.88 -5.70 5.86
CA SER A 76 8.29 -4.55 5.05
C SER A 76 7.97 -3.22 5.74
N ALA A 77 8.98 -2.38 5.91
CA ALA A 77 8.80 -1.02 6.41
C ALA A 77 7.95 -0.16 5.48
N ARG A 78 7.98 -0.44 4.18
CA ARG A 78 7.18 0.28 3.19
C ARG A 78 5.69 0.00 3.37
N CYS A 79 5.31 -1.17 3.83
CA CYS A 79 3.93 -1.51 4.13
C CYS A 79 3.33 -0.55 5.16
N LEU A 80 4.03 -0.28 6.27
CA LEU A 80 3.62 0.70 7.27
C LEU A 80 3.53 2.11 6.66
N GLN A 81 4.58 2.54 5.97
CA GLN A 81 4.65 3.90 5.43
C GLN A 81 3.54 4.17 4.41
N LEU A 82 3.24 3.22 3.53
CA LEU A 82 2.17 3.35 2.55
C LEU A 82 0.78 3.24 3.16
N ALA A 83 0.60 2.45 4.22
CA ALA A 83 -0.66 2.40 4.96
C ALA A 83 -0.98 3.77 5.60
N VAL A 84 0.00 4.41 6.21
CA VAL A 84 -0.16 5.75 6.80
C VAL A 84 -0.36 6.82 5.72
N SER A 85 0.34 6.71 4.61
CA SER A 85 0.12 7.59 3.44
C SER A 85 -1.31 7.50 2.93
N ASP A 86 -1.86 6.30 2.79
CA ASP A 86 -3.25 6.10 2.40
C ASP A 86 -4.23 6.66 3.43
N LEU A 87 -3.94 6.53 4.71
CA LEU A 87 -4.73 7.12 5.79
C LEU A 87 -4.74 8.65 5.70
N GLY A 88 -3.59 9.28 5.49
CA GLY A 88 -3.48 10.72 5.28
C GLY A 88 -4.28 11.21 4.09
N LYS A 89 -4.24 10.48 2.97
CA LYS A 89 -5.07 10.75 1.79
C LYS A 89 -6.56 10.62 2.08
N ALA A 90 -6.97 9.59 2.83
CA ALA A 90 -8.36 9.38 3.20
C ALA A 90 -8.91 10.53 4.05
N TRP A 91 -8.15 11.04 5.01
CA TRP A 91 -8.52 12.24 5.76
C TRP A 91 -8.58 13.48 4.89
N LYS A 92 -7.61 13.68 4.01
CA LYS A 92 -7.59 14.80 3.06
C LYS A 92 -8.82 14.79 2.15
N ASN A 93 -9.20 13.61 1.69
CA ASN A 93 -10.40 13.44 0.87
C ASN A 93 -11.69 13.74 1.66
N PHE A 94 -11.76 13.31 2.91
CA PHE A 94 -12.90 13.61 3.78
C PHE A 94 -13.07 15.12 3.99
N PHE A 95 -12.00 15.88 4.14
CA PHE A 95 -12.04 17.32 4.29
C PHE A 95 -12.18 18.09 2.98
N ASN A 96 -12.15 17.40 1.85
CA ASN A 96 -12.32 18.03 0.54
C ASN A 96 -13.78 18.36 0.28
N LYS A 97 -14.14 19.62 0.37
CA LYS A 97 -15.51 20.13 0.17
C LYS A 97 -16.05 19.92 -1.25
N ALA A 98 -15.18 19.72 -2.24
CA ALA A 98 -15.57 19.43 -3.62
C ALA A 98 -16.11 18.00 -3.80
N GLN A 99 -15.94 17.12 -2.81
CA GLN A 99 -16.41 15.74 -2.83
C GLN A 99 -17.13 15.41 -1.52
N PRO A 100 -18.37 15.86 -1.35
CA PRO A 100 -19.10 15.77 -0.07
C PRO A 100 -19.46 14.34 0.35
N ASP A 101 -19.40 13.38 -0.56
CA ASP A 101 -19.80 11.98 -0.31
C ASP A 101 -18.70 11.13 0.33
N TRP A 102 -17.52 11.69 0.56
CA TRP A 102 -16.40 10.97 1.16
C TRP A 102 -16.52 10.97 2.67
N GLY A 103 -16.75 9.79 3.25
CA GLY A 103 -16.86 9.61 4.69
C GLY A 103 -15.51 9.66 5.41
N LYS A 104 -15.59 9.74 6.74
CA LYS A 104 -14.40 9.61 7.61
C LYS A 104 -13.72 8.27 7.40
N PRO A 105 -12.39 8.19 7.48
CA PRO A 105 -11.70 6.91 7.53
C PRO A 105 -12.27 6.02 8.64
N GLN A 106 -12.47 4.76 8.33
CA GLN A 106 -13.02 3.76 9.24
C GLN A 106 -11.96 2.72 9.58
N PHE A 107 -12.07 2.10 10.75
CA PHE A 107 -11.27 0.94 11.11
C PHE A 107 -11.54 -0.20 10.15
N LYS A 108 -10.49 -0.93 9.77
CA LYS A 108 -10.58 -2.08 8.85
C LYS A 108 -10.79 -3.37 9.62
N SER A 109 -11.76 -4.14 9.16
CA SER A 109 -12.12 -5.42 9.76
C SER A 109 -11.31 -6.58 9.17
N LYS A 110 -10.92 -7.53 10.02
CA LYS A 110 -10.37 -8.82 9.59
C LYS A 110 -11.36 -9.64 8.75
N LYS A 111 -12.66 -9.39 8.93
CA LYS A 111 -13.75 -10.09 8.22
C LYS A 111 -14.02 -9.50 6.83
N ALA A 112 -13.43 -8.37 6.46
CA ALA A 112 -13.62 -7.80 5.14
C ALA A 112 -13.16 -8.81 4.06
N PRO A 113 -13.95 -9.00 2.99
CA PRO A 113 -13.68 -10.03 1.98
C PRO A 113 -12.38 -9.80 1.22
N ARG A 114 -11.96 -8.56 1.07
CA ARG A 114 -10.69 -8.19 0.44
C ARG A 114 -9.72 -7.68 1.49
N GLN A 115 -8.55 -8.30 1.54
CA GLN A 115 -7.41 -7.87 2.35
C GLN A 115 -6.24 -7.60 1.42
N GLY A 116 -5.50 -6.52 1.65
CA GLY A 116 -4.40 -6.16 0.77
C GLY A 116 -3.35 -5.28 1.43
N PHE A 117 -2.28 -5.05 0.70
CA PHE A 117 -1.21 -4.13 1.07
C PHE A 117 -0.58 -3.53 -0.19
N LYS A 118 0.25 -2.53 -0.01
CA LYS A 118 0.97 -1.85 -1.09
C LYS A 118 2.47 -1.88 -0.84
N THR A 119 3.23 -1.90 -1.93
CA THR A 119 4.67 -1.63 -1.91
C THR A 119 5.08 -0.83 -3.14
N ASP A 120 6.02 0.08 -2.98
CA ASP A 120 6.63 0.86 -4.06
C ASP A 120 8.02 0.35 -4.45
N ARG A 121 8.44 -0.78 -3.88
CA ARG A 121 9.75 -1.40 -4.11
C ARG A 121 9.67 -2.76 -4.83
N ALA A 122 8.51 -3.07 -5.38
CA ALA A 122 8.35 -4.27 -6.20
C ALA A 122 8.92 -4.07 -7.60
N LYS A 123 9.39 -5.15 -8.21
CA LYS A 123 9.88 -5.17 -9.58
C LYS A 123 9.56 -6.49 -10.26
N ILE A 124 9.58 -6.50 -11.58
CA ILE A 124 9.46 -7.72 -12.37
C ILE A 124 10.88 -8.23 -12.67
N VAL A 125 11.15 -9.47 -12.28
CA VAL A 125 12.43 -10.13 -12.49
C VAL A 125 12.18 -11.53 -13.03
N ASN A 126 12.72 -11.84 -14.22
CA ASN A 126 12.53 -13.14 -14.88
C ASN A 126 11.03 -13.57 -14.97
N GLY A 127 10.15 -12.63 -15.29
CA GLY A 127 8.71 -12.88 -15.41
C GLY A 127 7.97 -13.10 -14.10
N LYS A 128 8.64 -12.89 -12.95
CA LYS A 128 8.04 -12.99 -11.61
C LYS A 128 7.94 -11.61 -10.96
N LEU A 129 6.95 -11.45 -10.11
CA LEU A 129 6.86 -10.28 -9.23
C LEU A 129 7.78 -10.50 -8.03
N ARG A 130 8.77 -9.62 -7.90
CA ARG A 130 9.69 -9.60 -6.75
C ARG A 130 9.31 -8.48 -5.80
N LEU A 131 9.00 -8.85 -4.57
CA LEU A 131 8.71 -7.91 -3.50
C LEU A 131 9.98 -7.55 -2.74
N ASP A 132 9.96 -6.38 -2.10
CA ASP A 132 10.96 -6.03 -1.09
C ASP A 132 10.87 -7.01 0.10
N LYS A 133 12.00 -7.23 0.72
CA LYS A 133 12.11 -8.16 1.83
C LYS A 133 12.83 -7.50 3.02
N PRO A 134 12.54 -7.93 4.26
CA PRO A 134 13.25 -7.43 5.43
C PRO A 134 14.75 -7.71 5.37
N ARG A 135 15.52 -6.89 6.07
CA ARG A 135 16.96 -7.09 6.23
C ARG A 135 17.23 -8.45 6.90
N GLY A 136 18.20 -9.18 6.39
CA GLY A 136 18.59 -10.50 6.91
C GLY A 136 17.88 -11.69 6.29
N ILE A 137 16.83 -11.47 5.50
CA ILE A 137 16.18 -12.55 4.73
C ILE A 137 16.98 -12.80 3.46
N LYS A 138 17.50 -14.02 3.29
CA LYS A 138 18.35 -14.37 2.15
C LYS A 138 17.58 -14.65 0.87
N LYS A 139 16.45 -15.38 0.96
CA LYS A 139 15.65 -15.73 -0.20
C LYS A 139 14.83 -14.54 -0.70
N TRP A 140 14.78 -14.38 -2.02
CA TRP A 140 13.93 -13.38 -2.65
C TRP A 140 12.45 -13.72 -2.48
N TYR A 141 11.61 -12.69 -2.36
CA TYR A 141 10.17 -12.80 -2.35
C TYR A 141 9.62 -12.73 -3.78
N ASP A 142 9.80 -13.84 -4.51
CA ASP A 142 9.38 -13.96 -5.90
C ASP A 142 8.07 -14.71 -6.02
N ILE A 143 7.13 -14.17 -6.80
CA ILE A 143 5.81 -14.75 -6.98
C ILE A 143 5.55 -14.90 -8.47
N ARG A 144 5.09 -16.09 -8.87
CA ARG A 144 4.70 -16.35 -10.24
C ARG A 144 3.42 -15.60 -10.60
N LEU A 145 3.43 -14.97 -11.78
CA LEU A 145 2.29 -14.30 -12.37
C LEU A 145 1.55 -15.24 -13.33
N LYS A 146 0.24 -15.03 -13.48
CA LYS A 146 -0.50 -15.62 -14.60
C LYS A 146 -0.21 -14.82 -15.86
N GLY A 147 0.47 -15.46 -16.82
CA GLY A 147 0.90 -14.81 -18.06
C GLY A 147 2.13 -13.94 -17.87
N ALA A 148 2.32 -12.98 -18.76
CA ALA A 148 3.46 -12.06 -18.75
C ALA A 148 3.03 -10.66 -18.37
N ALA A 149 3.95 -9.90 -17.76
CA ALA A 149 3.79 -8.45 -17.63
C ALA A 149 4.08 -7.82 -19.00
N PHE A 150 3.07 -7.15 -19.56
CA PHE A 150 3.13 -6.68 -20.96
C PHE A 150 3.71 -5.29 -21.12
N LEU A 151 3.87 -4.54 -20.05
CA LEU A 151 4.08 -3.12 -20.18
C LEU A 151 5.56 -2.79 -20.07
N ASN A 152 6.08 -2.18 -21.13
CA ASN A 152 7.39 -1.56 -21.15
C ASN A 152 7.26 -0.20 -20.44
N GLY A 153 7.70 -0.13 -19.21
CA GLY A 153 7.65 1.10 -18.43
C GLY A 153 8.14 0.87 -17.02
N GLU A 154 8.18 1.93 -16.25
CA GLU A 154 8.56 1.88 -14.85
C GLU A 154 7.38 1.44 -13.99
N LEU A 155 7.57 0.38 -13.20
CA LEU A 155 6.58 -0.08 -12.24
C LEU A 155 6.50 0.89 -11.06
N LYS A 156 5.29 1.32 -10.74
CA LYS A 156 5.01 2.23 -9.62
C LYS A 156 4.55 1.47 -8.38
N VAL A 157 3.68 2.07 -7.58
CA VAL A 157 3.18 1.44 -6.35
C VAL A 157 2.28 0.25 -6.70
N VAL A 158 2.71 -0.94 -6.32
CA VAL A 158 1.98 -2.18 -6.52
C VAL A 158 1.00 -2.41 -5.39
N SER A 159 -0.24 -2.75 -5.71
CA SER A 159 -1.23 -3.22 -4.76
C SER A 159 -1.39 -4.72 -4.88
N ILE A 160 -1.23 -5.43 -3.78
CA ILE A 160 -1.44 -6.87 -3.69
C ILE A 160 -2.62 -7.12 -2.78
N TYR A 161 -3.52 -8.01 -3.17
CA TYR A 161 -4.68 -8.33 -2.36
C TYR A 161 -5.09 -9.78 -2.48
N ARG A 162 -5.75 -10.25 -1.43
CA ARG A 162 -6.38 -11.57 -1.36
C ARG A 162 -7.89 -11.40 -1.33
N GLU A 163 -8.56 -12.15 -2.16
CA GLU A 163 -10.03 -12.20 -2.24
C GLU A 163 -10.46 -13.59 -2.67
N ASN A 164 -11.42 -14.20 -1.97
CA ASN A 164 -11.92 -15.55 -2.23
C ASN A 164 -10.81 -16.61 -2.30
N GLY A 165 -9.81 -16.53 -1.43
CA GLY A 165 -8.68 -17.47 -1.39
C GLY A 165 -7.69 -17.33 -2.55
N LYS A 166 -7.85 -16.33 -3.40
CA LYS A 166 -6.97 -16.05 -4.55
C LYS A 166 -6.19 -14.77 -4.31
N TYR A 167 -4.97 -14.72 -4.86
CA TYR A 167 -4.07 -13.57 -4.75
C TYR A 167 -3.95 -12.85 -6.08
N TRP A 168 -3.99 -11.53 -6.02
CA TRP A 168 -3.98 -10.64 -7.16
C TRP A 168 -2.98 -9.52 -6.96
N ALA A 169 -2.44 -9.00 -8.05
CA ALA A 169 -1.65 -7.77 -8.05
C ALA A 169 -2.20 -6.78 -9.08
N SER A 170 -2.23 -5.53 -8.69
CA SER A 170 -2.44 -4.39 -9.58
C SER A 170 -1.09 -3.75 -9.83
N LEU A 171 -0.64 -3.79 -11.10
CA LEU A 171 0.68 -3.37 -11.54
C LEU A 171 0.55 -2.09 -12.38
N PRO A 172 0.71 -0.90 -11.78
CA PRO A 172 0.72 0.35 -12.52
C PRO A 172 2.09 0.59 -13.13
N PHE A 173 2.13 0.78 -14.44
CA PHE A 173 3.32 1.10 -15.19
C PHE A 173 3.23 2.53 -15.74
N GLU A 174 4.28 3.31 -15.56
CA GLU A 174 4.45 4.58 -16.24
C GLU A 174 5.07 4.34 -17.60
N VAL A 175 4.31 4.65 -18.65
CA VAL A 175 4.71 4.43 -20.04
C VAL A 175 4.80 5.76 -20.78
N GLU A 176 5.76 5.86 -21.72
CA GLU A 176 5.84 7.01 -22.60
C GLU A 176 4.75 6.94 -23.67
N ILE A 177 4.07 8.07 -23.90
CA ILE A 177 3.15 8.21 -25.02
C ILE A 177 4.00 8.50 -26.26
N LYS A 178 4.13 7.52 -27.16
CA LYS A 178 4.64 7.80 -28.51
C LYS A 178 3.60 8.67 -29.22
N ALA A 179 4.00 9.91 -29.57
CA ALA A 179 3.19 10.70 -30.48
C ALA A 179 2.96 9.89 -31.75
N LYS A 180 1.69 9.74 -32.18
CA LYS A 180 1.40 9.21 -33.51
C LYS A 180 2.10 10.18 -34.47
N ALA A 181 3.01 9.67 -35.27
CA ALA A 181 3.49 10.41 -36.42
C ALA A 181 2.24 10.74 -37.25
N GLU A 182 1.92 12.02 -37.37
CA GLU A 182 0.99 12.47 -38.36
C GLU A 182 1.58 12.07 -39.71
N ASN A 183 1.03 11.04 -40.31
CA ASN A 183 1.28 10.76 -41.70
C ASN A 183 0.60 11.91 -42.45
N GLY A 184 1.36 12.98 -42.67
CA GLY A 184 1.01 14.01 -43.65
C GLY A 184 0.97 13.35 -45.03
N ASN A 185 -0.17 13.34 -45.62
CA ASN A 185 -0.31 13.24 -47.07
C ASN A 185 0.08 14.56 -47.70
#